data_7e8a3b0c026fcfa790b34489d28bb195
#
_entry.id   7e8a3b0c026fcfa790b34489d28bb195
#
_cell.length_a   1.000
_cell.length_b   1.000
_cell.length_c   1.000
_cell.angle_alpha   90.00
_cell.angle_beta   90.00
_cell.angle_gamma   90.00
#
_symmetry.space_group_name_H-M   'P 1'
#
loop_
_entity.id
_entity.type
_entity.pdbx_description
1 polymer ?
#
loop_
_entity_poly.entity_id
_entity_poly.type
_entity_poly.pdbx_seq_one_letter_code
_entity_poly.pdbx_strand_id
1 'polypeptide(L)'
;MGSQYTSHTCPKSRHSRPEECSTGDLDSHEVLNRFRSNLRKKFECLYEGTAQQGNPTLLNEIYTEFYITESESGEISNEHEVRQIETQSRRAATEETPIKCSDIFRPLPGQDKPIRTVLIKGVAGIGKTVSVQKFILDWAEEKENQDVQLIFPLPFREINLMMDKTLSLSELLHVFFPETKEMEISSDKYKVLFIFDGLDECRLSLDFQIDVRLCDLSESASVDVLLTNLIVGNLDIY
;
A
#
# COMPACT_ATOMS: atom_id res chain seq x y z
N MET A 1 16.42 70.90 44.46
CA MET A 1 17.63 70.15 44.05
C MET A 1 17.20 68.76 43.68
N GLY A 2 16.96 68.52 42.39
CA GLY A 2 16.51 67.24 41.87
C GLY A 2 17.42 66.82 40.76
N SER A 3 18.04 65.70 40.92
CA SER A 3 18.92 65.10 39.93
C SER A 3 18.14 64.11 39.09
N GLN A 4 18.08 64.38 37.78
CA GLN A 4 17.47 63.48 36.82
C GLN A 4 18.53 62.49 36.33
N TYR A 5 18.24 61.19 36.42
CA TYR A 5 19.00 60.13 35.74
C TYR A 5 18.23 59.70 34.47
N THR A 6 18.83 59.97 33.33
CA THR A 6 18.35 59.46 32.03
C THR A 6 18.93 58.07 31.79
N SER A 7 18.09 57.06 31.70
CA SER A 7 18.48 55.70 31.31
C SER A 7 18.41 55.55 29.78
N HIS A 8 19.56 55.35 29.19
CA HIS A 8 19.68 54.92 27.76
C HIS A 8 19.37 53.43 27.64
N THR A 9 18.26 53.09 26.99
CA THR A 9 17.96 51.73 26.57
C THR A 9 18.56 51.45 25.22
N CYS A 10 19.49 50.50 25.18
CA CYS A 10 20.09 49.96 23.96
C CYS A 10 19.08 48.99 23.26
N PRO A 11 18.90 49.06 21.95
CA PRO A 11 18.02 48.12 21.23
C PRO A 11 18.74 46.76 21.07
N LYS A 12 18.10 45.69 21.60
CA LYS A 12 18.52 44.32 21.38
C LYS A 12 18.23 43.93 19.93
N SER A 13 19.26 43.72 19.15
CA SER A 13 19.22 43.08 17.85
C SER A 13 18.71 41.64 18.01
N ARG A 14 17.56 41.32 17.41
CA ARG A 14 17.09 39.94 17.24
C ARG A 14 18.00 39.28 16.21
N HIS A 15 18.87 38.40 16.66
CA HIS A 15 19.46 37.39 15.81
C HIS A 15 18.40 36.31 15.53
N SER A 16 17.85 36.30 14.34
CA SER A 16 17.14 35.17 13.79
C SER A 16 18.18 34.05 13.61
N ARG A 17 18.02 32.96 14.36
CA ARG A 17 18.71 31.71 14.10
C ARG A 17 18.29 31.23 12.72
N PRO A 18 19.21 30.78 11.86
CA PRO A 18 18.83 29.99 10.70
C PRO A 18 18.18 28.69 11.18
N GLU A 19 17.04 28.34 10.63
CA GLU A 19 16.44 27.02 10.78
C GLU A 19 17.48 26.03 10.24
N GLU A 20 18.03 25.20 11.11
CA GLU A 20 18.80 24.03 10.73
C GLU A 20 17.85 23.10 10.00
N CYS A 21 17.90 23.12 8.67
CA CYS A 21 17.32 22.10 7.81
C CYS A 21 18.00 20.77 8.20
N SER A 22 17.26 19.89 8.86
CA SER A 22 17.74 18.62 9.36
C SER A 22 18.24 17.79 8.17
N THR A 23 19.48 17.38 8.19
CA THR A 23 20.09 16.51 7.16
C THR A 23 19.35 15.18 7.02
N GLY A 24 18.64 14.73 8.06
CA GLY A 24 17.82 13.50 8.05
C GLY A 24 16.59 13.56 7.14
N ASP A 25 15.99 14.74 6.92
CA ASP A 25 14.81 14.88 6.06
C ASP A 25 15.18 14.81 4.57
N LEU A 26 16.36 15.29 4.21
CA LEU A 26 16.86 15.21 2.82
C LEU A 26 17.17 13.76 2.42
N ASP A 27 17.77 12.99 3.33
CA ASP A 27 18.07 11.56 3.11
C ASP A 27 16.78 10.74 2.94
N SER A 28 15.75 10.98 3.76
CA SER A 28 14.45 10.29 3.67
C SER A 28 13.74 10.56 2.36
N HIS A 29 13.80 11.79 1.85
CA HIS A 29 13.18 12.15 0.57
C HIS A 29 13.88 11.49 -0.63
N GLU A 30 15.21 11.40 -0.59
CA GLU A 30 15.96 10.72 -1.65
C GLU A 30 15.67 9.21 -1.69
N VAL A 31 15.58 8.56 -0.52
CA VAL A 31 15.22 7.14 -0.41
C VAL A 31 13.81 6.91 -0.93
N LEU A 32 12.84 7.77 -0.58
CA LEU A 32 11.47 7.69 -1.07
C LEU A 32 11.39 7.81 -2.61
N ASN A 33 12.14 8.75 -3.19
CA ASN A 33 12.20 8.92 -4.64
C ASN A 33 12.82 7.69 -5.34
N ARG A 34 13.86 7.10 -4.73
CA ARG A 34 14.48 5.85 -5.22
C ARG A 34 13.50 4.69 -5.15
N PHE A 35 12.77 4.54 -4.04
CA PHE A 35 11.74 3.54 -3.84
C PHE A 35 10.64 3.65 -4.91
N ARG A 36 10.07 4.84 -5.12
CA ARG A 36 9.08 5.10 -6.17
C ARG A 36 9.61 4.78 -7.56
N SER A 37 10.85 5.19 -7.86
CA SER A 37 11.49 4.91 -9.15
C SER A 37 11.68 3.42 -9.40
N ASN A 38 12.01 2.64 -8.36
CA ASN A 38 12.15 1.18 -8.46
C ASN A 38 10.79 0.52 -8.72
N LEU A 39 9.73 0.93 -8.00
CA LEU A 39 8.38 0.42 -8.24
C LEU A 39 7.89 0.79 -9.65
N ARG A 40 8.10 2.02 -10.11
CA ARG A 40 7.76 2.42 -11.47
C ARG A 40 8.43 1.50 -12.50
N LYS A 41 9.73 1.27 -12.41
CA LYS A 41 10.47 0.37 -13.32
C LYS A 41 9.97 -1.08 -13.25
N LYS A 42 9.58 -1.55 -12.05
CA LYS A 42 9.07 -2.91 -11.85
C LYS A 42 7.70 -3.10 -12.51
N PHE A 43 6.84 -2.08 -12.50
CA PHE A 43 5.43 -2.17 -12.91
C PHE A 43 5.06 -1.44 -14.20
N GLU A 44 5.98 -0.70 -14.84
CA GLU A 44 5.71 0.02 -16.09
C GLU A 44 5.43 -0.90 -17.28
N CYS A 45 5.90 -2.16 -17.23
CA CYS A 45 5.74 -3.14 -18.31
C CYS A 45 4.98 -4.37 -17.84
N LEU A 46 4.06 -4.84 -18.68
CA LEU A 46 3.43 -6.14 -18.52
C LEU A 46 4.22 -7.20 -19.29
N TYR A 47 4.58 -8.27 -18.58
CA TYR A 47 5.20 -9.45 -19.17
C TYR A 47 4.17 -10.57 -19.22
N GLU A 48 3.57 -10.82 -20.38
CA GLU A 48 2.68 -11.97 -20.59
C GLU A 48 3.47 -13.22 -21.01
N GLY A 49 3.33 -14.28 -20.22
CA GLY A 49 3.83 -15.61 -20.53
C GLY A 49 5.35 -15.78 -20.46
N THR A 50 5.86 -16.82 -21.11
CA THR A 50 7.28 -17.22 -21.17
C THR A 50 8.15 -16.31 -22.04
N ALA A 51 7.67 -15.13 -22.39
CA ALA A 51 8.31 -14.24 -23.35
C ALA A 51 9.43 -13.39 -22.74
N GLN A 52 10.55 -14.03 -22.39
CA GLN A 52 11.84 -13.31 -22.33
C GLN A 52 12.31 -12.81 -23.72
N GLN A 53 11.51 -13.00 -24.78
CA GLN A 53 11.86 -12.66 -26.17
C GLN A 53 10.91 -11.65 -26.85
N GLY A 54 9.86 -11.18 -26.18
CA GLY A 54 8.97 -10.14 -26.71
C GLY A 54 9.39 -8.74 -26.28
N ASN A 55 9.11 -7.73 -27.09
CA ASN A 55 9.25 -6.34 -26.66
C ASN A 55 8.33 -6.12 -25.46
N PRO A 56 8.82 -5.51 -24.36
CA PRO A 56 7.98 -5.19 -23.21
C PRO A 56 6.87 -4.24 -23.67
N THR A 57 5.63 -4.58 -23.36
CA THR A 57 4.49 -3.70 -23.65
C THR A 57 4.25 -2.81 -22.42
N LEU A 58 4.17 -1.52 -22.63
CA LEU A 58 3.91 -0.58 -21.55
C LEU A 58 2.49 -0.79 -21.02
N LEU A 59 2.38 -0.93 -19.71
CA LEU A 59 1.10 -1.16 -19.04
C LEU A 59 0.07 -0.07 -19.39
N ASN A 60 0.50 1.20 -19.43
CA ASN A 60 -0.35 2.33 -19.74
C ASN A 60 -0.91 2.32 -21.19
N GLU A 61 -0.30 1.58 -22.11
CA GLU A 61 -0.75 1.49 -23.50
C GLU A 61 -1.86 0.43 -23.69
N ILE A 62 -1.85 -0.61 -22.84
CA ILE A 62 -2.78 -1.73 -22.97
C ILE A 62 -3.84 -1.78 -21.88
N TYR A 63 -3.69 -0.96 -20.83
CA TYR A 63 -4.61 -0.95 -19.71
C TYR A 63 -5.99 -0.44 -20.13
N THR A 64 -7.01 -1.28 -19.91
CA THR A 64 -8.40 -0.86 -19.98
C THR A 64 -8.90 -0.61 -18.56
N GLU A 65 -9.59 0.49 -18.32
CA GLU A 65 -10.09 0.84 -16.99
C GLU A 65 -11.06 -0.25 -16.48
N PHE A 66 -10.75 -0.81 -15.32
CA PHE A 66 -11.59 -1.77 -14.63
C PHE A 66 -12.40 -1.08 -13.54
N TYR A 67 -13.64 -1.52 -13.40
CA TYR A 67 -14.50 -1.08 -12.30
C TYR A 67 -14.70 -2.24 -11.33
N ILE A 68 -14.66 -1.90 -10.05
CA ILE A 68 -14.91 -2.80 -8.94
C ILE A 68 -16.31 -2.47 -8.42
N THR A 69 -17.10 -3.47 -8.08
CA THR A 69 -18.41 -3.26 -7.45
C THR A 69 -18.33 -3.65 -5.98
N GLU A 70 -18.98 -2.87 -5.12
CA GLU A 70 -19.13 -3.24 -3.72
C GLU A 70 -20.14 -4.40 -3.60
N SER A 71 -19.77 -5.45 -2.88
CA SER A 71 -20.65 -6.57 -2.60
C SER A 71 -20.75 -6.79 -1.09
N GLU A 72 -21.95 -6.61 -0.54
CA GLU A 72 -22.24 -6.93 0.86
C GLU A 72 -22.30 -8.44 1.14
N SER A 73 -22.59 -9.24 0.12
CA SER A 73 -22.68 -10.69 0.27
C SER A 73 -21.33 -11.34 -0.01
N GLY A 74 -20.76 -12.01 0.99
CA GLY A 74 -19.52 -12.80 0.86
C GLY A 74 -19.65 -14.06 -0.01
N GLU A 75 -20.73 -14.21 -0.77
CA GLU A 75 -20.94 -15.33 -1.67
C GLU A 75 -20.15 -15.14 -2.96
N ILE A 76 -19.06 -15.91 -3.05
CA ILE A 76 -18.39 -16.11 -4.34
C ILE A 76 -19.32 -17.03 -5.14
N SER A 77 -19.92 -16.51 -6.21
CA SER A 77 -20.60 -17.36 -7.16
C SER A 77 -19.58 -18.28 -7.84
N ASN A 78 -19.61 -19.56 -7.49
CA ASN A 78 -18.82 -20.60 -8.14
C ASN A 78 -19.42 -21.03 -9.49
N GLU A 79 -20.38 -20.27 -10.00
CA GLU A 79 -21.03 -20.56 -11.28
C GLU A 79 -20.17 -20.11 -12.45
N HIS A 80 -20.15 -20.93 -13.48
CA HIS A 80 -19.46 -20.68 -14.74
C HIS A 80 -19.93 -19.34 -15.36
N GLU A 81 -19.01 -18.57 -15.93
CA GLU A 81 -19.21 -17.22 -16.47
C GLU A 81 -20.47 -17.05 -17.36
N VAL A 82 -20.78 -18.07 -18.17
CA VAL A 82 -21.97 -18.10 -19.05
C VAL A 82 -23.28 -18.12 -18.26
N ARG A 83 -23.32 -18.81 -17.11
CA ARG A 83 -24.53 -18.85 -16.25
C ARG A 83 -24.69 -17.56 -15.44
N GLN A 84 -23.61 -16.86 -15.12
CA GLN A 84 -23.68 -15.57 -14.43
C GLN A 84 -24.36 -14.50 -15.28
N ILE A 85 -24.08 -14.47 -16.59
CA ILE A 85 -24.71 -13.52 -17.54
C ILE A 85 -26.22 -13.76 -17.65
N GLU A 86 -26.65 -15.02 -17.66
CA GLU A 86 -28.08 -15.36 -17.73
C GLU A 86 -28.83 -15.11 -16.41
N THR A 87 -28.17 -15.27 -15.27
CA THR A 87 -28.77 -15.04 -13.94
C THR A 87 -28.85 -13.56 -13.58
N GLN A 88 -27.86 -12.76 -13.99
CA GLN A 88 -27.86 -11.30 -13.79
C GLN A 88 -28.99 -10.61 -14.56
N SER A 89 -29.35 -11.13 -15.75
CA SER A 89 -30.48 -10.57 -16.52
C SER A 89 -31.85 -10.78 -15.85
N ARG A 90 -31.96 -11.64 -14.84
CA ARG A 90 -33.18 -11.97 -14.08
C ARG A 90 -33.25 -11.41 -12.66
N ARG A 91 -32.13 -11.01 -12.07
CA ARG A 91 -32.14 -10.29 -10.79
C ARG A 91 -32.33 -8.82 -11.09
N ALA A 92 -33.38 -8.24 -10.54
CA ALA A 92 -33.57 -6.79 -10.54
C ALA A 92 -32.28 -6.15 -10.06
N ALA A 93 -31.68 -5.29 -10.89
CA ALA A 93 -30.45 -4.58 -10.61
C ALA A 93 -30.57 -3.83 -9.29
N THR A 94 -29.99 -4.35 -8.23
CA THR A 94 -29.42 -3.49 -7.20
C THR A 94 -28.37 -2.68 -7.98
N GLU A 95 -28.53 -1.36 -8.02
CA GLU A 95 -27.59 -0.46 -8.67
C GLU A 95 -26.23 -0.61 -7.96
N GLU A 96 -25.43 -1.55 -8.41
CA GLU A 96 -24.06 -1.72 -7.96
C GLU A 96 -23.28 -0.51 -8.44
N THR A 97 -22.88 0.36 -7.52
CA THR A 97 -22.12 1.55 -7.87
C THR A 97 -20.71 1.14 -8.28
N PRO A 98 -20.31 1.39 -9.53
CA PRO A 98 -18.96 1.07 -9.98
C PRO A 98 -17.94 1.97 -9.27
N ILE A 99 -16.92 1.35 -8.67
CA ILE A 99 -15.82 2.03 -7.99
C ILE A 99 -14.58 1.92 -8.87
N LYS A 100 -13.90 3.04 -9.12
CA LYS A 100 -12.60 3.02 -9.78
C LYS A 100 -11.55 2.37 -8.89
N CYS A 101 -10.59 1.70 -9.49
CA CYS A 101 -9.50 1.06 -8.74
C CYS A 101 -8.73 2.07 -7.86
N SER A 102 -8.55 3.31 -8.33
CA SER A 102 -7.93 4.39 -7.55
C SER A 102 -8.74 4.82 -6.32
N ASP A 103 -10.05 4.55 -6.30
CA ASP A 103 -10.97 5.05 -5.28
C ASP A 103 -11.33 4.00 -4.22
N ILE A 104 -10.73 2.81 -4.27
CA ILE A 104 -11.09 1.67 -3.39
C ILE A 104 -10.93 1.95 -1.88
N PHE A 105 -10.09 2.92 -1.51
CA PHE A 105 -9.90 3.35 -0.13
C PHE A 105 -10.67 4.63 0.22
N ARG A 106 -11.42 5.20 -0.74
CA ARG A 106 -12.27 6.38 -0.46
C ARG A 106 -13.55 5.94 0.22
N PRO A 107 -13.92 6.56 1.36
CA PRO A 107 -15.19 6.26 2.01
C PRO A 107 -16.35 6.53 1.04
N LEU A 108 -17.34 5.64 1.04
CA LEU A 108 -18.56 5.86 0.28
C LEU A 108 -19.38 6.99 0.91
N PRO A 109 -20.24 7.68 0.14
CA PRO A 109 -21.13 8.70 0.67
C PRO A 109 -21.94 8.18 1.86
N GLY A 110 -21.76 8.81 3.03
CA GLY A 110 -22.43 8.43 4.28
C GLY A 110 -21.62 7.51 5.20
N GLN A 111 -20.40 7.14 4.82
CA GLN A 111 -19.47 6.44 5.70
C GLN A 111 -18.45 7.42 6.29
N ASP A 112 -18.49 7.59 7.61
CA ASP A 112 -17.56 8.51 8.33
C ASP A 112 -16.23 7.82 8.71
N LYS A 113 -16.17 6.48 8.63
CA LYS A 113 -14.99 5.72 9.04
C LYS A 113 -14.05 5.49 7.85
N PRO A 114 -12.73 5.68 8.03
CA PRO A 114 -11.76 5.36 7.00
C PRO A 114 -11.75 3.85 6.71
N ILE A 115 -11.62 3.50 5.43
CA ILE A 115 -11.47 2.12 5.01
C ILE A 115 -10.01 1.70 5.29
N ARG A 116 -9.82 0.70 6.14
CA ARG A 116 -8.48 0.20 6.51
C ARG A 116 -8.06 -1.02 5.72
N THR A 117 -9.02 -1.86 5.33
CA THR A 117 -8.76 -3.12 4.63
C THR A 117 -9.77 -3.32 3.53
N VAL A 118 -9.30 -3.70 2.35
CA VAL A 118 -10.14 -4.02 1.19
C VAL A 118 -9.77 -5.41 0.69
N LEU A 119 -10.76 -6.27 0.51
CA LEU A 119 -10.60 -7.56 -0.14
C LEU A 119 -11.25 -7.55 -1.53
N ILE A 120 -10.44 -7.68 -2.57
CA ILE A 120 -10.90 -7.73 -3.95
C ILE A 120 -11.03 -9.20 -4.38
N LYS A 121 -12.25 -9.59 -4.76
CA LYS A 121 -12.56 -10.93 -5.26
C LYS A 121 -12.93 -10.84 -6.74
N GLY A 122 -12.70 -11.91 -7.48
CA GLY A 122 -13.08 -12.00 -8.88
C GLY A 122 -12.56 -13.28 -9.51
N VAL A 123 -13.14 -13.68 -10.65
CA VAL A 123 -12.74 -14.88 -11.38
C VAL A 123 -11.27 -14.81 -11.85
N ALA A 124 -10.67 -15.96 -12.10
CA ALA A 124 -9.32 -16.03 -12.65
C ALA A 124 -9.27 -15.33 -14.03
N GLY A 125 -8.21 -14.58 -14.30
CA GLY A 125 -8.03 -13.89 -15.58
C GLY A 125 -8.81 -12.59 -15.75
N ILE A 126 -9.64 -12.15 -14.77
CA ILE A 126 -10.39 -10.88 -14.84
C ILE A 126 -9.51 -9.63 -14.81
N GLY A 127 -8.20 -9.77 -14.57
CA GLY A 127 -7.27 -8.63 -14.52
C GLY A 127 -6.96 -8.09 -13.13
N LYS A 128 -7.23 -8.82 -12.04
CA LYS A 128 -6.92 -8.38 -10.67
C LYS A 128 -5.48 -7.92 -10.50
N THR A 129 -4.51 -8.73 -10.88
CA THR A 129 -3.08 -8.41 -10.83
C THR A 129 -2.73 -7.19 -11.69
N VAL A 130 -3.34 -7.06 -12.86
CA VAL A 130 -3.13 -5.91 -13.75
C VAL A 130 -3.66 -4.63 -13.11
N SER A 131 -4.81 -4.69 -12.42
CA SER A 131 -5.36 -3.56 -11.67
C SER A 131 -4.45 -3.15 -10.51
N VAL A 132 -3.87 -4.13 -9.78
CA VAL A 132 -2.88 -3.88 -8.72
C VAL A 132 -1.64 -3.20 -9.29
N GLN A 133 -1.10 -3.70 -10.40
CA GLN A 133 0.06 -3.10 -11.06
C GLN A 133 -0.22 -1.67 -11.51
N LYS A 134 -1.40 -1.42 -12.07
CA LYS A 134 -1.81 -0.07 -12.49
C LYS A 134 -1.94 0.88 -11.30
N PHE A 135 -2.55 0.44 -10.20
CA PHE A 135 -2.65 1.22 -8.97
C PHE A 135 -1.28 1.65 -8.44
N ILE A 136 -0.32 0.71 -8.38
CA ILE A 136 1.05 0.97 -7.92
C ILE A 136 1.76 1.92 -8.90
N LEU A 137 1.60 1.71 -10.20
CA LEU A 137 2.23 2.55 -11.22
C LEU A 137 1.73 3.99 -11.18
N ASP A 138 0.41 4.19 -11.06
CA ASP A 138 -0.18 5.54 -10.97
C ASP A 138 0.25 6.27 -9.70
N TRP A 139 0.40 5.55 -8.58
CA TRP A 139 0.97 6.11 -7.37
C TRP A 139 2.46 6.49 -7.55
N ALA A 140 3.27 5.60 -8.15
CA ALA A 140 4.69 5.83 -8.37
C ALA A 140 4.96 6.95 -9.39
N GLU A 141 4.04 7.18 -10.32
CA GLU A 141 4.05 8.29 -11.28
C GLU A 141 3.40 9.58 -10.75
N GLU A 142 3.05 9.61 -9.48
CA GLU A 142 2.43 10.76 -8.78
C GLU A 142 1.08 11.22 -9.36
N LYS A 143 0.34 10.29 -10.01
CA LYS A 143 -0.96 10.58 -10.63
C LYS A 143 -2.12 10.44 -9.66
N GLU A 144 -2.10 9.38 -8.83
CA GLU A 144 -3.20 9.01 -7.92
C GLU A 144 -2.69 8.65 -6.54
N ASN A 145 -3.57 8.67 -5.52
CA ASN A 145 -3.34 8.20 -4.14
C ASN A 145 -2.11 8.81 -3.44
N GLN A 146 -1.85 10.10 -3.65
CA GLN A 146 -0.69 10.80 -3.11
C GLN A 146 -0.80 11.11 -1.61
N ASP A 147 -1.94 10.84 -1.01
CA ASP A 147 -2.14 10.81 0.44
C ASP A 147 -1.47 9.60 1.12
N VAL A 148 -1.09 8.57 0.34
CA VAL A 148 -0.31 7.42 0.80
C VAL A 148 1.17 7.68 0.50
N GLN A 149 2.03 7.61 1.53
CA GLN A 149 3.46 7.89 1.38
C GLN A 149 4.25 6.66 0.93
N LEU A 150 3.84 5.45 1.36
CA LEU A 150 4.53 4.21 1.04
C LEU A 150 3.54 3.13 0.61
N ILE A 151 3.84 2.44 -0.49
CA ILE A 151 3.08 1.28 -0.95
C ILE A 151 4.02 0.08 -1.04
N PHE A 152 3.73 -0.98 -0.30
CA PHE A 152 4.50 -2.22 -0.29
C PHE A 152 3.73 -3.35 -0.97
N PRO A 153 3.98 -3.62 -2.27
CA PRO A 153 3.43 -4.78 -2.96
C PRO A 153 4.15 -6.07 -2.52
N LEU A 154 3.40 -6.96 -1.93
CA LEU A 154 3.85 -8.23 -1.35
C LEU A 154 3.10 -9.41 -2.00
N PRO A 155 3.52 -9.90 -3.19
CA PRO A 155 2.85 -11.00 -3.85
C PRO A 155 3.09 -12.32 -3.11
N PHE A 156 2.03 -13.10 -2.88
CA PHE A 156 2.13 -14.37 -2.14
C PHE A 156 3.10 -15.36 -2.79
N ARG A 157 3.23 -15.35 -4.11
CA ARG A 157 4.19 -16.20 -4.80
C ARG A 157 5.63 -15.96 -4.34
N GLU A 158 6.01 -14.71 -4.09
CA GLU A 158 7.35 -14.36 -3.59
C GLU A 158 7.45 -14.63 -2.08
N ILE A 159 6.39 -14.33 -1.31
CA ILE A 159 6.34 -14.58 0.14
C ILE A 159 6.47 -16.08 0.45
N ASN A 160 5.86 -16.95 -0.35
CA ASN A 160 5.96 -18.42 -0.17
C ASN A 160 7.41 -18.93 -0.16
N LEU A 161 8.36 -18.22 -0.78
CA LEU A 161 9.78 -18.56 -0.76
C LEU A 161 10.44 -18.34 0.60
N MET A 162 9.72 -17.69 1.52
CA MET A 162 10.20 -17.37 2.87
C MET A 162 9.39 -18.05 3.97
N MET A 163 8.53 -19.02 3.64
CA MET A 163 7.61 -19.66 4.58
C MET A 163 8.30 -20.28 5.80
N ASP A 164 9.55 -20.78 5.64
CA ASP A 164 10.30 -21.41 6.72
C ASP A 164 11.18 -20.43 7.52
N LYS A 165 11.06 -19.13 7.25
CA LYS A 165 11.86 -18.10 7.92
C LYS A 165 11.12 -17.52 9.13
N THR A 166 11.93 -17.09 10.09
CA THR A 166 11.51 -16.22 11.21
C THR A 166 12.11 -14.84 10.94
N LEU A 167 11.26 -13.84 10.81
CA LEU A 167 11.64 -12.47 10.42
C LEU A 167 10.78 -11.47 11.19
N SER A 168 11.31 -10.28 11.38
CA SER A 168 10.51 -9.11 11.74
C SER A 168 9.88 -8.48 10.48
N LEU A 169 8.88 -7.61 10.65
CA LEU A 169 8.30 -6.90 9.49
C LEU A 169 9.35 -6.03 8.81
N SER A 170 10.19 -5.35 9.57
CA SER A 170 11.32 -4.59 9.04
C SER A 170 12.24 -5.44 8.16
N GLU A 171 12.61 -6.63 8.63
CA GLU A 171 13.46 -7.55 7.86
C GLU A 171 12.77 -8.04 6.60
N LEU A 172 11.48 -8.38 6.68
CA LEU A 172 10.67 -8.76 5.51
C LEU A 172 10.68 -7.65 4.46
N LEU A 173 10.39 -6.41 4.86
CA LEU A 173 10.39 -5.26 3.96
C LEU A 173 11.76 -5.00 3.35
N HIS A 174 12.85 -5.16 4.11
CA HIS A 174 14.20 -4.99 3.60
C HIS A 174 14.62 -6.07 2.61
N VAL A 175 14.01 -7.26 2.65
CA VAL A 175 14.22 -8.30 1.63
C VAL A 175 13.58 -7.91 0.30
N PHE A 176 12.35 -7.37 0.33
CA PHE A 176 11.62 -6.96 -0.87
C PHE A 176 12.06 -5.59 -1.40
N PHE A 177 12.40 -4.68 -0.50
CA PHE A 177 12.68 -3.27 -0.77
C PHE A 177 13.96 -2.83 -0.06
N PRO A 178 15.13 -3.29 -0.51
CA PRO A 178 16.40 -3.05 0.18
C PRO A 178 16.77 -1.58 0.30
N GLU A 179 16.22 -0.71 -0.56
CA GLU A 179 16.39 0.74 -0.49
C GLU A 179 15.77 1.37 0.76
N THR A 180 14.80 0.70 1.38
CA THR A 180 14.11 1.22 2.58
C THR A 180 14.87 0.97 3.89
N LYS A 181 16.04 0.31 3.84
CA LYS A 181 16.84 0.00 5.03
C LYS A 181 17.26 1.24 5.84
N GLU A 182 17.43 2.37 5.15
CA GLU A 182 17.82 3.62 5.76
C GLU A 182 16.62 4.46 6.24
N MET A 183 15.39 3.96 6.00
CA MET A 183 14.16 4.62 6.43
C MET A 183 13.67 4.03 7.76
N GLU A 184 13.36 4.91 8.69
CA GLU A 184 12.57 4.56 9.86
C GLU A 184 11.08 4.58 9.46
N ILE A 185 10.53 3.39 9.18
CA ILE A 185 9.12 3.24 8.84
C ILE A 185 8.32 3.27 10.14
N SER A 186 7.56 4.33 10.37
CA SER A 186 6.68 4.46 11.53
C SER A 186 5.35 5.08 11.13
N SER A 187 4.28 4.72 11.85
CA SER A 187 2.92 5.24 11.63
C SER A 187 2.82 6.76 11.79
N ASP A 188 3.65 7.35 12.64
CA ASP A 188 3.64 8.79 12.90
C ASP A 188 4.15 9.61 11.72
N LYS A 189 4.96 8.98 10.85
CA LYS A 189 5.60 9.67 9.72
C LYS A 189 4.95 9.36 8.38
N TYR A 190 4.43 8.13 8.21
CA TYR A 190 4.00 7.64 6.91
C TYR A 190 2.65 6.93 6.98
N LYS A 191 1.73 7.29 6.07
CA LYS A 191 0.58 6.46 5.76
C LYS A 191 1.05 5.35 4.81
N VAL A 192 1.00 4.12 5.28
CA VAL A 192 1.54 2.95 4.59
C VAL A 192 0.41 2.09 4.05
N LEU A 193 0.54 1.58 2.84
CA LEU A 193 -0.36 0.62 2.23
C LEU A 193 0.37 -0.67 1.89
N PHE A 194 -0.13 -1.79 2.39
CA PHE A 194 0.32 -3.12 2.02
C PHE A 194 -0.63 -3.72 0.98
N ILE A 195 -0.09 -4.24 -0.11
CA ILE A 195 -0.88 -4.88 -1.16
C ILE A 195 -0.45 -6.34 -1.28
N PHE A 196 -1.35 -7.25 -0.93
CA PHE A 196 -1.15 -8.69 -1.06
C PHE A 196 -1.84 -9.18 -2.32
N ASP A 197 -1.06 -9.55 -3.35
CA ASP A 197 -1.59 -10.11 -4.60
C ASP A 197 -1.44 -11.63 -4.63
N GLY A 198 -2.45 -12.32 -5.17
CA GLY A 198 -2.44 -13.77 -5.32
C GLY A 198 -2.70 -14.55 -4.02
N LEU A 199 -3.68 -14.14 -3.21
CA LEU A 199 -4.05 -14.86 -1.97
C LEU A 199 -4.40 -16.33 -2.22
N ASP A 200 -4.93 -16.67 -3.39
CA ASP A 200 -5.21 -18.03 -3.83
C ASP A 200 -3.94 -18.88 -4.06
N GLU A 201 -2.80 -18.25 -4.24
CA GLU A 201 -1.48 -18.90 -4.33
C GLU A 201 -0.81 -19.09 -2.96
N CYS A 202 -1.40 -18.54 -1.88
CA CYS A 202 -0.82 -18.59 -0.53
C CYS A 202 -0.67 -20.03 -0.04
N ARG A 203 0.55 -20.38 0.39
CA ARG A 203 0.88 -21.69 0.97
C ARG A 203 1.07 -21.62 2.49
N LEU A 204 1.02 -20.42 3.06
CA LEU A 204 1.15 -20.19 4.49
C LEU A 204 -0.16 -20.57 5.20
N SER A 205 -0.04 -21.06 6.43
CA SER A 205 -1.19 -21.32 7.29
C SER A 205 -1.59 -20.04 8.01
N LEU A 206 -2.38 -19.18 7.35
CA LEU A 206 -2.87 -17.94 7.94
C LEU A 206 -4.01 -18.26 8.91
N ASP A 207 -3.74 -18.15 10.21
CA ASP A 207 -4.73 -18.32 11.28
C ASP A 207 -5.16 -16.96 11.82
N PHE A 208 -6.30 -16.46 11.37
CA PHE A 208 -6.85 -15.16 11.79
C PHE A 208 -7.43 -15.14 13.21
N GLN A 209 -7.45 -16.28 13.90
CA GLN A 209 -7.84 -16.41 15.31
C GLN A 209 -6.61 -16.53 16.22
N ILE A 210 -5.43 -16.24 15.73
CA ILE A 210 -4.19 -16.39 16.47
C ILE A 210 -4.16 -15.53 17.74
N ASP A 211 -3.75 -16.12 18.86
CA ASP A 211 -3.59 -15.43 20.14
C ASP A 211 -2.26 -14.61 20.22
N VAL A 212 -1.32 -14.93 19.34
CA VAL A 212 -0.01 -14.24 19.30
C VAL A 212 -0.16 -12.89 18.62
N ARG A 213 -0.08 -11.81 19.40
CA ARG A 213 -0.11 -10.44 18.89
C ARG A 213 1.30 -9.87 18.85
N LEU A 214 1.69 -9.40 17.67
CA LEU A 214 2.89 -8.61 17.47
C LEU A 214 2.50 -7.14 17.58
N CYS A 215 3.25 -6.37 18.36
CA CYS A 215 2.98 -4.95 18.57
C CYS A 215 4.06 -4.05 17.96
N ASP A 216 5.23 -4.61 17.64
CA ASP A 216 6.38 -3.86 17.15
C ASP A 216 6.87 -4.41 15.80
N LEU A 217 7.31 -3.52 14.91
CA LEU A 217 7.89 -3.84 13.60
C LEU A 217 9.17 -4.66 13.68
N SER A 218 9.87 -4.60 14.82
CA SER A 218 11.13 -5.29 15.09
C SER A 218 10.93 -6.69 15.71
N GLU A 219 9.72 -7.02 16.15
CA GLU A 219 9.43 -8.34 16.70
C GLU A 219 9.52 -9.41 15.62
N SER A 220 10.36 -10.44 15.84
CA SER A 220 10.54 -11.54 14.91
C SER A 220 9.54 -12.66 15.20
N ALA A 221 8.87 -13.13 14.15
CA ALA A 221 7.96 -14.26 14.18
C ALA A 221 8.08 -15.09 12.89
N SER A 222 7.45 -16.27 12.85
CA SER A 222 7.29 -17.00 11.60
C SER A 222 6.47 -16.15 10.59
N VAL A 223 6.74 -16.32 9.31
CA VAL A 223 6.14 -15.46 8.26
C VAL A 223 4.62 -15.54 8.25
N ASP A 224 4.02 -16.68 8.56
CA ASP A 224 2.57 -16.86 8.69
C ASP A 224 1.98 -16.03 9.85
N VAL A 225 2.62 -16.04 11.02
CA VAL A 225 2.24 -15.23 12.20
C VAL A 225 2.40 -13.74 11.88
N LEU A 226 3.51 -13.36 11.25
CA LEU A 226 3.79 -11.98 10.88
C LEU A 226 2.73 -11.43 9.93
N LEU A 227 2.42 -12.16 8.85
CA LEU A 227 1.41 -11.74 7.88
C LEU A 227 0.00 -11.73 8.47
N THR A 228 -0.33 -12.71 9.30
CA THR A 228 -1.63 -12.73 9.99
C THR A 228 -1.80 -11.46 10.83
N ASN A 229 -0.80 -11.08 11.64
CA ASN A 229 -0.84 -9.87 12.44
C ASN A 229 -0.92 -8.61 11.60
N LEU A 230 -0.23 -8.57 10.46
CA LEU A 230 -0.27 -7.43 9.54
C LEU A 230 -1.66 -7.28 8.89
N ILE A 231 -2.27 -8.38 8.43
CA ILE A 231 -3.59 -8.37 7.78
C ILE A 231 -4.70 -8.03 8.78
N VAL A 232 -4.61 -8.54 10.01
CA VAL A 232 -5.59 -8.25 11.08
C VAL A 232 -5.45 -6.83 11.61
N GLY A 233 -4.29 -6.18 11.40
CA GLY A 233 -4.01 -4.82 11.86
C GLY A 233 -3.60 -4.75 13.33
N ASN A 234 -2.89 -5.75 13.83
CA ASN A 234 -2.32 -5.74 15.18
C ASN A 234 -1.02 -4.92 15.28
N LEU A 235 -0.33 -4.74 14.15
CA LEU A 235 0.90 -3.94 14.10
C LEU A 235 0.53 -2.46 13.95
N ASP A 236 1.05 -1.61 14.83
CA ASP A 236 0.81 -0.16 14.85
C ASP A 236 1.59 0.54 13.72
N ILE A 237 1.15 0.30 12.46
CA ILE A 237 1.72 0.90 11.24
C ILE A 237 0.71 1.85 10.59
N TYR A 238 -0.48 2.00 11.15
CA TYR A 238 -1.61 2.73 10.55
C TYR A 238 -1.92 4.02 11.29
#